data_51b0fa7afea4d859e305fb4c05047dbb
#
_entry.id   51b0fa7afea4d859e305fb4c05047dbb
#
_cell.length_a   1.000
_cell.length_b   1.000
_cell.length_c   1.000
_cell.angle_alpha   90.00
_cell.angle_beta   90.00
_cell.angle_gamma   90.00
#
_symmetry.space_group_name_H-M   'P 1'
#
loop_
_entity.id
_entity.type
_entity.pdbx_description
1 polymer ?
#
loop_
_entity_poly.entity_id
_entity_poly.type
_entity_poly.pdbx_seq_one_letter_code
_entity_poly.pdbx_strand_id
1 'polypeptide(L)'
;PSMDVGINEITGRFGIDLNPINVMDENEVDWLRALVWPERQDESEILECAVTKAKEHKDEIKLFKGEMLDVLPKIFSDLVTSTNVCVFDSHVMNQIPNEDRQTLSNMLKNLSSQINIFHVSVGGQSNPPEIRLSRYCEGRRYSELLGYSDAHGRWSRWVI
;
A
#
# COMPACT_ATOMS: atom_id res chain seq x y z
N PRO A 1 -16.17 -18.34 -0.30
CA PRO A 1 -17.23 -17.41 0.07
C PRO A 1 -17.05 -16.15 -0.75
N SER A 2 -18.03 -15.85 -1.61
CA SER A 2 -18.08 -14.56 -2.29
C SER A 2 -18.39 -13.53 -1.21
N MET A 3 -17.41 -12.68 -0.87
CA MET A 3 -17.67 -11.52 -0.07
C MET A 3 -18.31 -10.47 -0.98
N ASP A 4 -19.62 -10.52 -1.06
CA ASP A 4 -20.42 -9.42 -1.60
C ASP A 4 -20.59 -8.38 -0.49
N VAL A 5 -19.44 -7.83 -0.07
CA VAL A 5 -19.39 -6.68 0.82
C VAL A 5 -19.54 -5.49 -0.11
N GLY A 6 -20.65 -4.77 -0.02
CA GLY A 6 -20.81 -3.52 -0.75
C GLY A 6 -19.56 -2.68 -0.57
N ILE A 7 -18.77 -2.52 -1.64
CA ILE A 7 -17.56 -1.71 -1.60
C ILE A 7 -18.02 -0.28 -1.41
N ASN A 8 -17.69 0.30 -0.26
CA ASN A 8 -17.88 1.73 -0.05
C ASN A 8 -17.15 2.49 -1.17
N GLU A 9 -17.72 3.58 -1.63
CA GLU A 9 -17.14 4.40 -2.68
C GLU A 9 -15.72 4.85 -2.29
N ILE A 10 -14.74 4.54 -3.14
CA ILE A 10 -13.37 5.02 -2.98
C ILE A 10 -13.31 6.42 -3.57
N THR A 11 -13.23 7.43 -2.71
CA THR A 11 -13.26 8.85 -3.09
C THR A 11 -11.89 9.42 -3.48
N GLY A 12 -10.80 8.71 -3.18
CA GLY A 12 -9.45 9.13 -3.55
C GLY A 12 -8.44 8.00 -3.44
N ARG A 13 -7.42 8.04 -4.31
CA ARG A 13 -6.29 7.11 -4.32
C ARG A 13 -4.99 7.91 -4.37
N PHE A 14 -4.08 7.62 -3.45
CA PHE A 14 -2.82 8.33 -3.29
C PHE A 14 -1.68 7.32 -3.22
N GLY A 15 -0.67 7.47 -4.06
CA GLY A 15 0.55 6.68 -4.01
C GLY A 15 1.73 7.54 -3.56
N ILE A 16 2.59 6.99 -2.71
CA ILE A 16 3.82 7.65 -2.26
C ILE A 16 4.98 6.72 -2.61
N ASP A 17 5.96 7.23 -3.30
CA ASP A 17 7.16 6.51 -3.67
C ASP A 17 8.35 7.48 -3.77
N LEU A 18 9.56 6.99 -3.51
CA LEU A 18 10.79 7.77 -3.67
C LEU A 18 11.04 8.13 -5.14
N ASN A 19 10.62 7.26 -6.03
CA ASN A 19 10.73 7.44 -7.48
C ASN A 19 9.53 6.83 -8.22
N PRO A 20 8.33 7.45 -8.10
CA PRO A 20 7.13 6.92 -8.72
C PRO A 20 7.29 6.83 -10.25
N ILE A 21 6.95 5.68 -10.79
CA ILE A 21 7.04 5.41 -12.24
C ILE A 21 5.90 6.12 -12.98
N ASN A 22 6.25 6.87 -14.02
CA ASN A 22 5.28 7.41 -14.95
C ASN A 22 4.96 6.36 -16.03
N VAL A 23 3.84 5.68 -15.89
CA VAL A 23 3.41 4.65 -16.86
C VAL A 23 3.14 5.18 -18.27
N MET A 24 3.10 6.50 -18.47
CA MET A 24 2.97 7.15 -19.79
C MET A 24 4.33 7.37 -20.46
N ASP A 25 5.45 7.22 -19.74
CA ASP A 25 6.81 7.24 -20.27
C ASP A 25 7.27 5.81 -20.56
N GLU A 26 7.41 5.47 -21.84
CA GLU A 26 7.83 4.13 -22.27
C GLU A 26 9.24 3.76 -21.77
N ASN A 27 10.15 4.71 -21.58
CA ASN A 27 11.48 4.40 -21.03
C ASN A 27 11.39 3.94 -19.56
N GLU A 28 10.49 4.54 -18.78
CA GLU A 28 10.26 4.12 -17.40
C GLU A 28 9.56 2.76 -17.34
N VAL A 29 8.63 2.49 -18.26
CA VAL A 29 7.98 1.19 -18.40
C VAL A 29 8.97 0.11 -18.84
N ASP A 30 9.84 0.42 -19.81
CA ASP A 30 10.89 -0.51 -20.26
C ASP A 30 11.87 -0.85 -19.14
N TRP A 31 12.15 0.13 -18.26
CA TRP A 31 12.93 -0.14 -17.05
C TRP A 31 12.25 -1.17 -16.13
N LEU A 32 10.94 -1.06 -15.91
CA LEU A 32 10.18 -2.06 -15.15
C LEU A 32 10.23 -3.44 -15.79
N ARG A 33 10.08 -3.51 -17.13
CA ARG A 33 10.20 -4.76 -17.90
C ARG A 33 11.56 -5.41 -17.72
N ALA A 34 12.63 -4.60 -17.74
CA ALA A 34 14.00 -5.08 -17.56
C ALA A 34 14.30 -5.63 -16.15
N LEU A 35 13.50 -5.30 -15.15
CA LEU A 35 13.62 -5.82 -13.79
C LEU A 35 12.99 -7.22 -13.63
N VAL A 36 12.13 -7.64 -14.55
CA VAL A 36 11.54 -8.98 -14.53
C VAL A 36 12.54 -9.99 -15.10
N TRP A 37 12.78 -11.05 -14.35
CA TRP A 37 13.71 -12.11 -14.79
C TRP A 37 13.17 -12.82 -16.04
N PRO A 38 14.01 -13.12 -17.04
CA PRO A 38 13.56 -13.70 -18.31
C PRO A 38 12.80 -15.03 -18.17
N GLU A 39 13.10 -15.81 -17.11
CA GLU A 39 12.44 -17.09 -16.82
C GLU A 39 11.05 -16.92 -16.18
N ARG A 40 10.69 -15.68 -15.78
CA ARG A 40 9.44 -15.37 -15.09
C ARG A 40 8.42 -14.76 -16.02
N GLN A 41 8.00 -15.54 -17.04
CA GLN A 41 7.01 -15.09 -18.02
C GLN A 41 5.66 -14.75 -17.38
N ASP A 42 5.27 -15.48 -16.35
CA ASP A 42 4.08 -15.21 -15.54
C ASP A 42 4.11 -13.80 -14.91
N GLU A 43 5.24 -13.38 -14.39
CA GLU A 43 5.40 -12.03 -13.82
C GLU A 43 5.41 -10.95 -14.89
N SER A 44 5.99 -11.24 -16.07
CA SER A 44 5.96 -10.33 -17.22
C SER A 44 4.52 -10.05 -17.68
N GLU A 45 3.70 -11.08 -17.81
CA GLU A 45 2.29 -10.93 -18.20
C GLU A 45 1.49 -10.11 -17.16
N ILE A 46 1.73 -10.35 -15.86
CA ILE A 46 1.12 -9.57 -14.78
C ILE A 46 1.55 -8.10 -14.86
N LEU A 47 2.84 -7.83 -15.12
CA LEU A 47 3.35 -6.46 -15.27
C LEU A 47 2.66 -5.73 -16.44
N GLU A 48 2.53 -6.37 -17.61
CA GLU A 48 1.86 -5.74 -18.75
C GLU A 48 0.38 -5.43 -18.45
N CYS A 49 -0.31 -6.35 -17.78
CA CYS A 49 -1.67 -6.09 -17.30
C CYS A 49 -1.73 -4.91 -16.32
N ALA A 50 -0.79 -4.85 -15.38
CA ALA A 50 -0.71 -3.78 -14.39
C ALA A 50 -0.43 -2.42 -15.04
N VAL A 51 0.53 -2.35 -15.97
CA VAL A 51 0.84 -1.13 -16.74
C VAL A 51 -0.38 -0.66 -17.55
N THR A 52 -1.07 -1.58 -18.22
CA THR A 52 -2.29 -1.27 -18.97
C THR A 52 -3.36 -0.66 -18.06
N LYS A 53 -3.62 -1.31 -16.91
CA LYS A 53 -4.59 -0.80 -15.93
C LYS A 53 -4.18 0.54 -15.35
N ALA A 54 -2.90 0.74 -15.04
CA ALA A 54 -2.40 2.01 -14.54
C ALA A 54 -2.57 3.15 -15.57
N LYS A 55 -2.37 2.87 -16.87
CA LYS A 55 -2.63 3.83 -17.95
C LYS A 55 -4.12 4.19 -18.07
N GLU A 56 -5.03 3.20 -17.94
CA GLU A 56 -6.48 3.39 -17.97
C GLU A 56 -6.97 4.29 -16.80
N HIS A 57 -6.38 4.14 -15.61
CA HIS A 57 -6.80 4.81 -14.39
C HIS A 57 -5.85 5.92 -13.91
N LYS A 58 -4.98 6.44 -14.78
CA LYS A 58 -3.93 7.40 -14.42
C LYS A 58 -4.45 8.66 -13.73
N ASP A 59 -5.65 9.11 -14.10
CA ASP A 59 -6.26 10.33 -13.56
C ASP A 59 -6.98 10.10 -12.22
N GLU A 60 -7.15 8.84 -11.80
CA GLU A 60 -7.79 8.46 -10.54
C GLU A 60 -6.79 8.34 -9.39
N ILE A 61 -5.48 8.28 -9.68
CA ILE A 61 -4.43 8.07 -8.69
C ILE A 61 -3.51 9.30 -8.67
N LYS A 62 -3.36 9.91 -7.50
CA LYS A 62 -2.39 10.99 -7.30
C LYS A 62 -1.08 10.40 -6.76
N LEU A 63 -0.01 10.49 -7.55
CA LEU A 63 1.31 10.02 -7.15
C LEU A 63 2.14 11.17 -6.57
N PHE A 64 2.79 10.91 -5.44
CA PHE A 64 3.68 11.84 -4.75
C PHE A 64 5.08 11.26 -4.68
N LYS A 65 6.05 12.02 -5.16
CA LYS A 65 7.47 11.68 -5.02
C LYS A 65 7.99 12.19 -3.68
N GLY A 66 8.60 11.31 -2.89
CA GLY A 66 9.26 11.69 -1.64
C GLY A 66 9.21 10.62 -0.56
N GLU A 67 9.81 10.96 0.57
CA GLU A 67 9.79 10.14 1.77
C GLU A 67 8.38 10.06 2.36
N MET A 68 7.98 8.87 2.74
CA MET A 68 6.64 8.60 3.26
C MET A 68 6.32 9.45 4.49
N LEU A 69 7.25 9.61 5.41
CA LEU A 69 7.06 10.37 6.65
C LEU A 69 6.90 11.88 6.41
N ASP A 70 7.41 12.39 5.29
CA ASP A 70 7.28 13.79 4.90
C ASP A 70 6.01 14.08 4.08
N VAL A 71 5.57 13.09 3.30
CA VAL A 71 4.46 13.24 2.37
C VAL A 71 3.11 12.91 3.02
N LEU A 72 3.04 11.85 3.83
CA LEU A 72 1.79 11.44 4.49
C LEU A 72 1.09 12.56 5.25
N PRO A 73 1.76 13.38 6.10
CA PRO A 73 1.10 14.46 6.82
C PRO A 73 0.41 15.46 5.89
N LYS A 74 1.02 15.74 4.74
CA LYS A 74 0.46 16.68 3.74
C LYS A 74 -0.80 16.12 3.12
N ILE A 75 -0.82 14.82 2.76
CA ILE A 75 -2.01 14.16 2.24
C ILE A 75 -3.12 14.18 3.30
N PHE A 76 -2.80 13.83 4.54
CA PHE A 76 -3.80 13.79 5.61
C PHE A 76 -4.38 15.17 5.94
N SER A 77 -3.60 16.26 5.79
CA SER A 77 -4.11 17.63 6.01
C SER A 77 -5.22 18.04 5.03
N ASP A 78 -5.23 17.43 3.85
CA ASP A 78 -6.20 17.72 2.78
C ASP A 78 -7.44 16.79 2.84
N LEU A 79 -7.44 15.79 3.73
CA LEU A 79 -8.55 14.86 3.84
C LEU A 79 -9.68 15.41 4.71
N VAL A 80 -10.89 15.09 4.30
CA VAL A 80 -12.10 15.45 5.09
C VAL A 80 -12.19 14.54 6.30
N THR A 81 -12.44 15.11 7.48
CA THR A 81 -12.48 14.40 8.77
C THR A 81 -13.55 13.30 8.89
N SER A 82 -14.53 13.27 7.99
CA SER A 82 -15.59 12.24 7.94
C SER A 82 -15.22 11.01 7.10
N THR A 83 -14.01 10.95 6.57
CA THR A 83 -13.56 9.87 5.67
C THR A 83 -12.83 8.79 6.47
N ASN A 84 -13.00 7.52 6.09
CA ASN A 84 -12.12 6.45 6.53
C ASN A 84 -10.90 6.36 5.61
N VAL A 85 -9.71 6.20 6.17
CA VAL A 85 -8.48 6.09 5.39
C VAL A 85 -7.93 4.67 5.50
N CYS A 86 -7.61 4.07 4.35
CA CYS A 86 -6.83 2.85 4.28
C CYS A 86 -5.41 3.18 3.80
N VAL A 87 -4.43 2.92 4.65
CA VAL A 87 -3.01 2.92 4.28
C VAL A 87 -2.65 1.48 3.93
N PHE A 88 -2.04 1.27 2.78
CA PHE A 88 -1.59 -0.04 2.34
C PHE A 88 -0.10 -0.02 2.01
N ASP A 89 0.64 -1.00 2.48
CA ASP A 89 2.00 -1.26 2.04
C ASP A 89 2.26 -2.74 1.80
N SER A 90 3.16 -3.02 0.86
CA SER A 90 3.65 -4.37 0.60
C SER A 90 5.17 -4.36 0.60
N HIS A 91 5.76 -5.08 1.57
CA HIS A 91 7.21 -5.20 1.78
C HIS A 91 7.96 -3.88 2.10
N VAL A 92 7.28 -2.74 2.22
CA VAL A 92 7.90 -1.45 2.55
C VAL A 92 8.43 -1.45 3.98
N MET A 93 7.61 -1.96 4.92
CA MET A 93 8.01 -2.00 6.34
C MET A 93 9.28 -2.80 6.61
N ASN A 94 9.67 -3.72 5.72
CA ASN A 94 10.91 -4.48 5.87
C ASN A 94 12.16 -3.67 5.51
N GLN A 95 11.98 -2.61 4.70
CA GLN A 95 13.09 -1.83 4.11
C GLN A 95 13.41 -0.58 4.91
N ILE A 96 12.51 -0.13 5.80
CA ILE A 96 12.71 1.07 6.60
C ILE A 96 13.24 0.76 8.01
N PRO A 97 14.02 1.66 8.63
CA PRO A 97 14.51 1.53 10.00
C PRO A 97 13.39 1.37 11.03
N ASN A 98 13.69 0.73 12.17
CA ASN A 98 12.72 0.54 13.24
C ASN A 98 12.18 1.86 13.82
N GLU A 99 13.03 2.90 13.90
CA GLU A 99 12.63 4.22 14.37
C GLU A 99 11.62 4.90 13.43
N ASP A 100 11.77 4.71 12.11
CA ASP A 100 10.81 5.24 11.12
C ASP A 100 9.48 4.50 11.19
N ARG A 101 9.49 3.18 11.45
CA ARG A 101 8.26 2.40 11.71
C ARG A 101 7.53 2.90 12.96
N GLN A 102 8.28 3.24 14.02
CA GLN A 102 7.70 3.82 15.23
C GLN A 102 7.16 5.22 14.97
N THR A 103 7.90 6.05 14.24
CA THR A 103 7.48 7.39 13.84
C THR A 103 6.19 7.34 13.03
N LEU A 104 6.09 6.46 12.03
CA LEU A 104 4.86 6.21 11.27
C LEU A 104 3.71 5.80 12.20
N SER A 105 3.94 4.82 13.08
CA SER A 105 2.90 4.35 14.00
C SER A 105 2.40 5.46 14.93
N ASN A 106 3.30 6.30 15.43
CA ASN A 106 2.93 7.43 16.29
C ASN A 106 2.19 8.53 15.52
N MET A 107 2.61 8.80 14.28
CA MET A 107 1.92 9.71 13.37
C MET A 107 0.48 9.25 13.13
N LEU A 108 0.29 7.98 12.73
CA LEU A 108 -1.05 7.42 12.51
C LEU A 108 -1.92 7.43 13.76
N LYS A 109 -1.35 7.18 14.95
CA LYS A 109 -2.06 7.34 16.22
C LYS A 109 -2.53 8.77 16.45
N ASN A 110 -1.68 9.76 16.24
CA ASN A 110 -2.03 11.17 16.45
C ASN A 110 -3.13 11.60 15.47
N LEU A 111 -3.03 11.23 14.20
CA LEU A 111 -4.02 11.53 13.17
C LEU A 111 -5.36 10.83 13.46
N SER A 112 -5.33 9.66 14.08
CA SER A 112 -6.54 8.89 14.39
C SER A 112 -7.43 9.50 15.48
N SER A 113 -7.04 10.62 16.08
CA SER A 113 -7.92 11.42 16.94
C SER A 113 -9.05 12.12 16.15
N GLN A 114 -8.89 12.29 14.84
CA GLN A 114 -9.81 13.01 13.97
C GLN A 114 -10.41 12.14 12.86
N ILE A 115 -9.73 11.05 12.48
CA ILE A 115 -10.08 10.23 11.33
C ILE A 115 -9.80 8.75 11.63
N ASN A 116 -10.68 7.83 11.20
CA ASN A 116 -10.40 6.41 11.34
C ASN A 116 -9.36 5.96 10.30
N ILE A 117 -8.31 5.30 10.75
CA ILE A 117 -7.23 4.83 9.89
C ILE A 117 -7.10 3.32 10.00
N PHE A 118 -7.08 2.66 8.86
CA PHE A 118 -6.79 1.25 8.70
C PHE A 118 -5.46 1.12 7.97
N HIS A 119 -4.51 0.39 8.54
CA HIS A 119 -3.23 0.13 7.91
C HIS A 119 -3.10 -1.37 7.63
N VAL A 120 -3.13 -1.72 6.36
CA VAL A 120 -2.89 -3.09 5.87
C VAL A 120 -1.45 -3.18 5.42
N SER A 121 -0.67 -4.03 6.08
CA SER A 121 0.74 -4.25 5.75
C SER A 121 0.95 -5.71 5.36
N VAL A 122 1.63 -5.92 4.24
CA VAL A 122 2.07 -7.24 3.77
C VAL A 122 3.60 -7.30 3.89
N GLY A 123 4.12 -8.28 4.62
CA GLY A 123 5.56 -8.42 4.82
C GLY A 123 5.91 -8.89 6.23
N GLY A 124 6.89 -8.22 6.86
CA GLY A 124 7.43 -8.62 8.15
C GLY A 124 8.67 -9.50 8.04
N GLN A 125 9.23 -9.88 9.19
CA GLN A 125 10.43 -10.73 9.26
C GLN A 125 10.08 -12.23 9.27
N SER A 126 8.79 -12.56 9.20
CA SER A 126 8.30 -13.94 9.15
C SER A 126 8.45 -14.54 7.74
N ASN A 127 8.59 -15.86 7.71
CA ASN A 127 8.54 -16.64 6.46
C ASN A 127 7.51 -17.77 6.63
N PRO A 128 6.37 -17.72 5.92
CA PRO A 128 5.97 -16.75 4.90
C PRO A 128 5.63 -15.34 5.46
N PRO A 129 5.64 -14.31 4.60
CA PRO A 129 5.24 -12.95 4.95
C PRO A 129 3.85 -12.87 5.56
N GLU A 130 3.68 -12.04 6.59
CA GLU A 130 2.39 -11.82 7.25
C GLU A 130 1.54 -10.78 6.52
N ILE A 131 0.22 -10.96 6.58
CA ILE A 131 -0.77 -9.95 6.24
C ILE A 131 -1.36 -9.45 7.56
N ARG A 132 -1.10 -8.20 7.92
CA ARG A 132 -1.56 -7.59 9.16
C ARG A 132 -2.48 -6.41 8.92
N LEU A 133 -3.54 -6.31 9.71
CA LEU A 133 -4.37 -5.12 9.82
C LEU A 133 -4.07 -4.43 11.13
N SER A 134 -3.76 -3.14 11.07
CA SER A 134 -3.73 -2.26 12.25
C SER A 134 -4.82 -1.20 12.10
N ARG A 135 -5.74 -1.14 13.06
CA ARG A 135 -6.75 -0.09 13.15
C ARG A 135 -6.29 0.96 14.15
N TYR A 136 -6.30 2.20 13.72
CA TYR A 136 -6.02 3.36 14.56
C TYR A 136 -7.32 4.15 14.76
N CYS A 137 -7.70 4.34 15.99
CA CYS A 137 -8.93 5.01 16.38
C CYS A 137 -8.72 5.67 17.75
N GLU A 138 -9.11 6.93 17.90
CA GLU A 138 -9.00 7.69 19.16
C GLU A 138 -7.60 7.64 19.79
N GLY A 139 -6.55 7.75 18.97
CA GLY A 139 -5.16 7.71 19.44
C GLY A 139 -4.66 6.33 19.87
N ARG A 140 -5.44 5.26 19.66
CA ARG A 140 -5.09 3.89 20.01
C ARG A 140 -4.82 3.06 18.76
N ARG A 141 -3.97 2.04 18.90
CA ARG A 141 -3.69 1.06 17.85
C ARG A 141 -4.13 -0.32 18.28
N TYR A 142 -4.90 -0.99 17.43
CA TYR A 142 -5.26 -2.41 17.52
C TYR A 142 -4.68 -3.11 16.30
N SER A 143 -3.96 -4.20 16.51
CA SER A 143 -3.31 -4.92 15.40
C SER A 143 -3.64 -6.41 15.49
N GLU A 144 -3.99 -6.98 14.34
CA GLU A 144 -4.33 -8.39 14.20
C GLU A 144 -3.64 -9.01 12.99
N LEU A 145 -3.34 -10.29 13.08
CA LEU A 145 -2.84 -11.09 11.97
C LEU A 145 -4.05 -11.58 11.18
N LEU A 146 -4.13 -11.20 9.90
CA LEU A 146 -5.19 -11.66 9.00
C LEU A 146 -4.80 -12.95 8.27
N GLY A 147 -3.50 -13.14 8.00
CA GLY A 147 -3.03 -14.27 7.23
C GLY A 147 -1.58 -14.18 6.84
N TYR A 148 -1.23 -15.00 5.87
CA TYR A 148 0.11 -15.09 5.28
C TYR A 148 0.01 -15.01 3.76
N SER A 149 1.08 -14.57 3.10
CA SER A 149 1.18 -14.53 1.65
C SER A 149 2.51 -15.11 1.17
N ASP A 150 2.55 -15.45 -0.11
CA ASP A 150 3.83 -15.61 -0.81
C ASP A 150 4.49 -14.23 -0.98
N ALA A 151 5.82 -14.20 -1.01
CA ALA A 151 6.57 -12.95 -1.16
C ALA A 151 6.28 -12.22 -2.49
N HIS A 152 5.84 -12.95 -3.51
CA HIS A 152 5.47 -12.42 -4.83
C HIS A 152 3.95 -12.41 -5.07
N GLY A 153 3.15 -12.63 -4.02
CA GLY A 153 1.69 -12.55 -4.11
C GLY A 153 0.98 -13.69 -4.82
N ARG A 154 1.67 -14.81 -5.11
CA ARG A 154 1.10 -15.97 -5.84
C ARG A 154 0.01 -16.72 -5.08
N TRP A 155 0.03 -16.64 -3.76
CA TRP A 155 -1.00 -17.20 -2.88
C TRP A 155 -1.14 -16.37 -1.61
N SER A 156 -2.31 -16.45 -1.02
CA SER A 156 -2.59 -15.96 0.34
C SER A 156 -3.38 -17.02 1.12
N ARG A 157 -3.14 -17.09 2.42
CA ARG A 157 -3.86 -17.97 3.34
C ARG A 157 -4.33 -17.16 4.55
N TRP A 158 -5.63 -17.08 4.73
CA TRP A 158 -6.27 -16.38 5.83
C TRP A 158 -6.28 -17.25 7.09
N VAL A 159 -6.20 -16.61 8.28
CA VAL A 159 -6.24 -17.25 9.61
C VAL A 159 -7.43 -16.81 10.45
N ILE A 160 -8.35 -16.04 9.84
CA ILE A 160 -9.61 -15.57 10.42
C ILE A 160 -10.76 -16.48 10.01
#